data_f22cd5a7bc81975fca44b2e3dfa7f743
#
_entry.id   f22cd5a7bc81975fca44b2e3dfa7f743
#
_cell.length_a   1.000
_cell.length_b   1.000
_cell.length_c   1.000
_cell.angle_alpha   90.00
_cell.angle_beta   90.00
_cell.angle_gamma   90.00
#
_symmetry.space_group_name_H-M   'P 1'
#
loop_
_entity.id
_entity.type
_entity.pdbx_description
1 polymer ?
#
loop_
_entity_poly.entity_id
_entity_poly.type
_entity_poly.pdbx_seq_one_letter_code
_entity_poly.pdbx_strand_id
1 'polypeptide(L)'
;MLPDQLGHGSAVLASLQHQAGPVSVLVAQVFSAQASTSALQVAAALLWLVEAGATLVNLSLGLQQDRPVLHQACAEALAAGVVLCASSPAQGGPVFPASYPGVIRVTGDARCAPGQWSWLGTRQADFGAYVGASERAGASLGCAALSGKIAALLRDAQGMDRQQVHDWLREHAAFKGPERRGARHG
;
A
#
# COMPACT_ATOMS: atom_id res chain seq x y z
N MET A 1 -11.50 4.45 20.06
CA MET A 1 -10.56 3.67 19.23
C MET A 1 -10.17 2.43 20.01
N LEU A 2 -10.28 1.24 19.41
CA LEU A 2 -9.81 0.01 20.04
C LEU A 2 -8.28 0.02 20.08
N PRO A 3 -7.63 -0.47 21.14
CA PRO A 3 -6.18 -0.49 21.23
C PRO A 3 -5.57 -1.42 20.18
N ASP A 4 -4.51 -0.98 19.52
CA ASP A 4 -3.70 -1.81 18.62
C ASP A 4 -2.78 -2.72 19.48
N GLN A 5 -3.27 -3.93 19.75
CA GLN A 5 -2.55 -4.89 20.59
C GLN A 5 -1.30 -5.48 19.93
N LEU A 6 -1.20 -5.41 18.60
CA LEU A 6 -0.10 -5.95 17.82
C LEU A 6 0.96 -4.90 17.48
N GLY A 7 0.63 -3.60 17.59
CA GLY A 7 1.49 -2.48 17.25
C GLY A 7 1.76 -2.32 15.75
N HIS A 8 1.29 -3.26 14.91
CA HIS A 8 1.53 -3.22 13.47
C HIS A 8 0.76 -2.09 12.79
N GLY A 9 -0.51 -1.93 13.12
CA GLY A 9 -1.36 -0.85 12.58
C GLY A 9 -0.83 0.53 12.96
N SER A 10 -0.37 0.68 14.20
CA SER A 10 0.24 1.92 14.70
C SER A 10 1.53 2.27 13.94
N ALA A 11 2.38 1.27 13.65
CA ALA A 11 3.60 1.47 12.86
C ALA A 11 3.28 1.85 11.40
N VAL A 12 2.28 1.21 10.79
CA VAL A 12 1.78 1.52 9.45
C VAL A 12 1.25 2.96 9.40
N LEU A 13 0.41 3.34 10.37
CA LEU A 13 -0.14 4.69 10.48
C LEU A 13 0.97 5.74 10.64
N ALA A 14 1.93 5.51 11.52
CA ALA A 14 3.06 6.42 11.73
C ALA A 14 3.89 6.59 10.44
N SER A 15 4.17 5.50 9.71
CA SER A 15 4.88 5.54 8.43
C SER A 15 4.13 6.38 7.38
N LEU A 16 2.82 6.19 7.27
CA LEU A 16 1.96 6.94 6.36
C LEU A 16 1.96 8.44 6.72
N GLN A 17 1.66 8.78 7.98
CA GLN A 17 1.56 10.16 8.44
C GLN A 17 2.88 10.92 8.31
N HIS A 18 4.01 10.25 8.54
CA HIS A 18 5.33 10.86 8.37
C HIS A 18 5.56 11.36 6.94
N GLN A 19 5.00 10.69 5.94
CA GLN A 19 5.12 11.06 4.53
C GLN A 19 4.01 11.98 4.04
N ALA A 20 2.82 11.85 4.60
CA ALA A 20 1.62 12.57 4.16
C ALA A 20 1.59 14.03 4.65
N GLY A 21 2.19 14.30 5.81
CA GLY A 21 1.97 15.57 6.52
C GLY A 21 0.52 15.67 7.03
N PRO A 22 -0.05 16.88 7.10
CA PRO A 22 -1.39 17.09 7.65
C PRO A 22 -2.48 16.57 6.70
N VAL A 23 -3.00 15.37 7.00
CA VAL A 23 -4.13 14.74 6.30
C VAL A 23 -5.10 14.13 7.31
N SER A 24 -6.38 14.08 6.96
CA SER A 24 -7.37 13.35 7.74
C SER A 24 -7.21 11.85 7.49
N VAL A 25 -7.19 11.05 8.54
CA VAL A 25 -7.02 9.60 8.45
C VAL A 25 -8.20 8.89 9.10
N LEU A 26 -8.82 7.98 8.34
CA LEU A 26 -9.79 7.01 8.82
C LEU A 26 -9.08 5.68 9.06
N VAL A 27 -9.34 5.04 10.18
CA VAL A 27 -8.73 3.74 10.52
C VAL A 27 -9.84 2.69 10.65
N ALA A 28 -9.75 1.66 9.81
CA ALA A 28 -10.61 0.48 9.88
C ALA A 28 -9.80 -0.70 10.45
N GLN A 29 -10.14 -1.13 11.66
CA GLN A 29 -9.46 -2.27 12.30
C GLN A 29 -10.10 -3.58 11.82
N VAL A 30 -9.34 -4.35 11.05
CA VAL A 30 -9.80 -5.62 10.46
C VAL A 30 -9.17 -6.85 11.10
N PHE A 31 -8.14 -6.70 11.92
CA PHE A 31 -7.50 -7.81 12.63
C PHE A 31 -7.96 -7.87 14.08
N SER A 32 -8.26 -9.09 14.52
CA SER A 32 -8.51 -9.39 15.91
C SER A 32 -7.18 -9.50 16.71
N ALA A 33 -7.28 -9.67 18.02
CA ALA A 33 -6.13 -9.93 18.91
C ALA A 33 -5.31 -11.17 18.48
N GLN A 34 -5.93 -12.13 17.78
CA GLN A 34 -5.25 -13.32 17.24
C GLN A 34 -4.57 -13.08 15.89
N ALA A 35 -4.44 -11.84 15.44
CA ALA A 35 -3.87 -11.47 14.14
C ALA A 35 -4.56 -12.13 12.94
N SER A 36 -5.85 -12.46 13.09
CA SER A 36 -6.66 -13.08 12.05
C SER A 36 -7.71 -12.12 11.50
N THR A 37 -7.99 -12.23 10.22
CA THR A 37 -9.07 -11.52 9.53
C THR A 37 -9.68 -12.40 8.44
N SER A 38 -10.84 -12.02 7.94
CA SER A 38 -11.47 -12.67 6.80
C SER A 38 -11.55 -11.71 5.62
N ALA A 39 -11.64 -12.25 4.41
CA ALA A 39 -11.86 -11.45 3.21
C ALA A 39 -13.14 -10.61 3.30
N LEU A 40 -14.18 -11.13 3.96
CA LEU A 40 -15.44 -10.42 4.17
C LEU A 40 -15.26 -9.21 5.08
N GLN A 41 -14.49 -9.35 6.17
CA GLN A 41 -14.19 -8.22 7.07
C GLN A 41 -13.38 -7.13 6.35
N VAL A 42 -12.39 -7.52 5.55
CA VAL A 42 -11.59 -6.58 4.77
C VAL A 42 -12.45 -5.87 3.71
N ALA A 43 -13.31 -6.60 3.02
CA ALA A 43 -14.23 -6.05 2.02
C ALA A 43 -15.22 -5.05 2.65
N ALA A 44 -15.84 -5.43 3.77
CA ALA A 44 -16.77 -4.54 4.49
C ALA A 44 -16.08 -3.27 4.99
N ALA A 45 -14.86 -3.39 5.53
CA ALA A 45 -14.07 -2.26 5.97
C ALA A 45 -13.68 -1.32 4.81
N LEU A 46 -13.31 -1.88 3.65
CA LEU A 46 -13.00 -1.12 2.45
C LEU A 46 -14.21 -0.31 1.98
N LEU A 47 -15.37 -0.95 1.84
CA LEU A 47 -16.60 -0.27 1.41
C LEU A 47 -17.02 0.81 2.41
N TRP A 48 -16.90 0.55 3.72
CA TRP A 48 -17.14 1.57 4.73
C TRP A 48 -16.22 2.78 4.58
N LEU A 49 -14.93 2.57 4.28
CA LEU A 49 -14.00 3.68 4.02
C LEU A 49 -14.40 4.49 2.78
N VAL A 50 -14.86 3.82 1.72
CA VAL A 50 -15.37 4.49 0.51
C VAL A 50 -16.59 5.34 0.83
N GLU A 51 -17.57 4.80 1.55
CA GLU A 51 -18.77 5.52 1.99
C GLU A 51 -18.43 6.71 2.89
N ALA A 52 -17.39 6.58 3.72
CA ALA A 52 -16.88 7.65 4.58
C ALA A 52 -16.06 8.71 3.81
N GLY A 53 -15.93 8.60 2.49
CA GLY A 53 -15.30 9.60 1.63
C GLY A 53 -13.77 9.47 1.50
N ALA A 54 -13.20 8.29 1.79
CA ALA A 54 -11.78 8.07 1.56
C ALA A 54 -11.45 8.17 0.06
N THR A 55 -10.44 8.94 -0.30
CA THR A 55 -9.93 9.07 -1.68
C THR A 55 -8.73 8.18 -1.96
N LEU A 56 -8.09 7.70 -0.91
CA LEU A 56 -6.96 6.77 -0.93
C LEU A 56 -7.12 5.77 0.20
N VAL A 57 -6.89 4.49 -0.08
CA VAL A 57 -6.88 3.43 0.95
C VAL A 57 -5.56 2.67 0.89
N ASN A 58 -4.90 2.56 2.06
CA ASN A 58 -3.72 1.73 2.27
C ASN A 58 -4.12 0.37 2.84
N LEU A 59 -3.78 -0.70 2.13
CA LEU A 59 -4.08 -2.09 2.47
C LEU A 59 -2.76 -2.81 2.81
N SER A 60 -2.24 -2.58 4.01
CA SER A 60 -1.01 -3.22 4.51
C SER A 60 -1.25 -4.65 5.00
N LEU A 61 -1.90 -5.44 4.15
CA LEU A 61 -2.24 -6.85 4.37
C LEU A 61 -2.19 -7.64 3.07
N GLY A 62 -2.12 -8.98 3.17
CA GLY A 62 -2.13 -9.84 2.00
C GLY A 62 -2.78 -11.19 2.32
N LEU A 63 -3.72 -11.61 1.48
CA LEU A 63 -4.32 -12.94 1.47
C LEU A 63 -3.68 -13.77 0.36
N GLN A 64 -3.40 -15.05 0.62
CA GLN A 64 -2.79 -15.93 -0.37
C GLN A 64 -3.76 -16.42 -1.45
N GLN A 65 -5.06 -16.34 -1.19
CA GLN A 65 -6.10 -16.83 -2.09
C GLN A 65 -6.97 -15.66 -2.56
N ASP A 66 -7.31 -15.67 -3.83
CA ASP A 66 -8.35 -14.81 -4.38
C ASP A 66 -9.70 -15.11 -3.69
N ARG A 67 -10.41 -14.03 -3.38
CA ARG A 67 -11.72 -14.09 -2.74
C ARG A 67 -12.68 -13.16 -3.47
N PRO A 68 -13.74 -13.71 -4.11
CA PRO A 68 -14.66 -12.90 -4.91
C PRO A 68 -15.22 -11.69 -4.19
N VAL A 69 -15.56 -11.82 -2.90
CA VAL A 69 -16.08 -10.69 -2.09
C VAL A 69 -15.08 -9.55 -1.96
N LEU A 70 -13.79 -9.84 -1.81
CA LEU A 70 -12.75 -8.81 -1.72
C LEU A 70 -12.44 -8.22 -3.09
N HIS A 71 -12.43 -9.05 -4.15
CA HIS A 71 -12.25 -8.60 -5.51
C HIS A 71 -13.34 -7.60 -5.90
N GLN A 72 -14.61 -7.92 -5.62
CA GLN A 72 -15.73 -7.05 -5.90
C GLN A 72 -15.63 -5.73 -5.14
N ALA A 73 -15.33 -5.76 -3.83
CA ALA A 73 -15.17 -4.55 -3.05
C ALA A 73 -14.04 -3.64 -3.57
N CYS A 74 -12.91 -4.23 -4.01
CA CYS A 74 -11.85 -3.46 -4.65
C CYS A 74 -12.29 -2.86 -5.98
N ALA A 75 -13.03 -3.60 -6.81
CA ALA A 75 -13.56 -3.08 -8.08
C ALA A 75 -14.53 -1.92 -7.86
N GLU A 76 -15.42 -2.01 -6.86
CA GLU A 76 -16.34 -0.94 -6.49
C GLU A 76 -15.61 0.31 -5.99
N ALA A 77 -14.60 0.15 -5.13
CA ALA A 77 -13.77 1.26 -4.65
C ALA A 77 -13.03 1.96 -5.80
N LEU A 78 -12.45 1.19 -6.71
CA LEU A 78 -11.78 1.72 -7.90
C LEU A 78 -12.74 2.44 -8.86
N ALA A 79 -13.96 1.90 -9.03
CA ALA A 79 -15.02 2.53 -9.84
C ALA A 79 -15.51 3.84 -9.20
N ALA A 80 -15.48 3.96 -7.88
CA ALA A 80 -15.76 5.20 -7.14
C ALA A 80 -14.60 6.23 -7.21
N GLY A 81 -13.51 5.93 -7.92
CA GLY A 81 -12.36 6.82 -8.07
C GLY A 81 -11.35 6.76 -6.91
N VAL A 82 -11.49 5.82 -5.99
CA VAL A 82 -10.55 5.66 -4.87
C VAL A 82 -9.24 5.05 -5.35
N VAL A 83 -8.12 5.61 -4.94
CA VAL A 83 -6.80 5.02 -5.18
C VAL A 83 -6.56 3.92 -4.14
N LEU A 84 -6.27 2.71 -4.59
CA LEU A 84 -5.95 1.58 -3.71
C LEU A 84 -4.45 1.27 -3.80
N CYS A 85 -3.77 1.27 -2.65
CA CYS A 85 -2.42 0.78 -2.50
C CYS A 85 -2.41 -0.47 -1.62
N ALA A 86 -1.75 -1.53 -2.06
CA ALA A 86 -1.67 -2.75 -1.28
C ALA A 86 -0.24 -3.28 -1.20
N SER A 87 0.10 -3.81 -0.03
CA SER A 87 1.40 -4.43 0.19
C SER A 87 1.53 -5.74 -0.59
N SER A 88 2.66 -5.91 -1.26
CA SER A 88 3.03 -7.12 -1.99
C SER A 88 4.43 -7.55 -1.58
N PRO A 89 4.70 -8.85 -1.38
CA PRO A 89 6.04 -9.31 -1.13
C PRO A 89 6.93 -9.07 -2.36
N ALA A 90 8.22 -8.83 -2.14
CA ALA A 90 9.16 -8.62 -3.24
C ALA A 90 9.32 -9.88 -4.12
N GLN A 91 9.08 -11.05 -3.56
CA GLN A 91 9.19 -12.36 -4.21
C GLN A 91 8.07 -13.29 -3.74
N GLY A 92 7.75 -14.30 -4.56
CA GLY A 92 6.75 -15.31 -4.21
C GLY A 92 5.56 -15.33 -5.17
N GLY A 93 4.44 -15.90 -4.71
CA GLY A 93 3.20 -15.95 -5.45
C GLY A 93 2.37 -14.67 -5.34
N PRO A 94 1.27 -14.57 -6.09
CA PRO A 94 0.35 -13.44 -5.98
C PRO A 94 -0.26 -13.37 -4.57
N VAL A 95 -0.46 -12.15 -4.09
CA VAL A 95 -1.20 -11.88 -2.86
C VAL A 95 -2.34 -10.91 -3.16
N PHE A 96 -3.43 -11.01 -2.44
CA PHE A 96 -4.63 -10.22 -2.62
C PHE A 96 -4.89 -9.33 -1.41
N PRO A 97 -5.28 -8.06 -1.62
CA PRO A 97 -5.79 -7.45 -2.85
C PRO A 97 -4.72 -6.89 -3.81
N ALA A 98 -3.42 -6.97 -3.51
CA ALA A 98 -2.39 -6.37 -4.36
C ALA A 98 -2.44 -6.85 -5.83
N SER A 99 -2.81 -8.12 -6.06
CA SER A 99 -2.88 -8.68 -7.41
C SER A 99 -4.16 -8.35 -8.18
N TYR A 100 -5.10 -7.61 -7.61
CA TYR A 100 -6.30 -7.20 -8.36
C TYR A 100 -5.98 -6.08 -9.34
N PRO A 101 -6.62 -6.09 -10.53
CA PRO A 101 -6.42 -5.04 -11.52
C PRO A 101 -6.72 -3.65 -10.93
N GLY A 102 -5.83 -2.71 -11.18
CA GLY A 102 -6.01 -1.34 -10.75
C GLY A 102 -5.52 -1.01 -9.33
N VAL A 103 -5.14 -1.99 -8.53
CA VAL A 103 -4.48 -1.77 -7.24
C VAL A 103 -2.99 -1.48 -7.47
N ILE A 104 -2.46 -0.45 -6.84
CA ILE A 104 -1.03 -0.13 -6.85
C ILE A 104 -0.32 -1.10 -5.91
N ARG A 105 0.58 -1.93 -6.45
CA ARG A 105 1.32 -2.95 -5.71
C ARG A 105 2.62 -2.37 -5.17
N VAL A 106 2.80 -2.42 -3.87
CA VAL A 106 3.96 -1.80 -3.22
C VAL A 106 4.70 -2.80 -2.34
N THR A 107 6.02 -2.82 -2.47
CA THR A 107 6.91 -3.60 -1.58
C THR A 107 7.90 -2.68 -0.86
N GLY A 108 8.74 -3.25 0.00
CA GLY A 108 9.88 -2.54 0.56
C GLY A 108 11.05 -2.51 -0.43
N ASP A 109 11.81 -1.42 -0.43
CA ASP A 109 13.06 -1.29 -1.19
C ASP A 109 14.13 -0.65 -0.32
N ALA A 110 15.14 -1.45 0.04
CA ALA A 110 16.23 -1.00 0.91
C ALA A 110 17.14 0.09 0.30
N ARG A 111 17.05 0.33 -1.01
CA ARG A 111 17.76 1.42 -1.68
C ARG A 111 17.17 2.79 -1.35
N CYS A 112 15.88 2.81 -0.99
CA CYS A 112 15.15 4.03 -0.75
C CYS A 112 15.49 4.64 0.62
N ALA A 113 15.87 5.90 0.65
CA ALA A 113 15.94 6.71 1.85
C ALA A 113 14.53 7.21 2.26
N PRO A 114 14.35 7.79 3.45
CA PRO A 114 13.09 8.41 3.85
C PRO A 114 12.58 9.37 2.76
N GLY A 115 11.33 9.21 2.37
CA GLY A 115 10.71 10.03 1.33
C GLY A 115 10.99 9.60 -0.10
N GLN A 116 11.84 8.61 -0.33
CA GLN A 116 12.11 8.05 -1.65
C GLN A 116 11.29 6.79 -1.94
N TRP A 117 11.06 6.55 -3.21
CA TRP A 117 10.49 5.32 -3.75
C TRP A 117 11.17 4.94 -5.06
N SER A 118 10.98 3.71 -5.47
CA SER A 118 11.46 3.14 -6.73
C SER A 118 10.30 2.72 -7.62
N TRP A 119 10.46 2.88 -8.92
CA TRP A 119 9.64 2.21 -9.93
C TRP A 119 10.27 0.85 -10.23
N LEU A 120 9.63 -0.23 -9.82
CA LEU A 120 10.15 -1.58 -10.03
C LEU A 120 9.65 -2.18 -11.35
N GLY A 121 8.39 -1.99 -11.69
CA GLY A 121 7.76 -2.51 -12.90
C GLY A 121 7.85 -4.03 -13.01
N THR A 122 7.79 -4.74 -11.87
CA THR A 122 7.87 -6.21 -11.84
C THR A 122 6.48 -6.83 -11.82
N ARG A 123 6.43 -8.13 -12.08
CA ARG A 123 5.18 -8.89 -11.92
C ARG A 123 4.63 -8.81 -10.48
N GLN A 124 5.53 -8.66 -9.50
CA GLN A 124 5.19 -8.75 -8.08
C GLN A 124 4.83 -7.39 -7.48
N ALA A 125 5.51 -6.33 -7.88
CA ALA A 125 5.28 -4.98 -7.37
C ALA A 125 5.52 -3.92 -8.46
N ASP A 126 4.69 -2.89 -8.45
CA ASP A 126 4.85 -1.72 -9.30
C ASP A 126 5.93 -0.81 -8.73
N PHE A 127 5.90 -0.62 -7.41
CA PHE A 127 6.80 0.27 -6.68
C PHE A 127 7.43 -0.39 -5.48
N GLY A 128 8.59 0.12 -5.10
CA GLY A 128 9.23 -0.11 -3.82
C GLY A 128 9.35 1.20 -3.05
N ALA A 129 9.31 1.15 -1.72
CA ALA A 129 9.49 2.36 -0.91
C ALA A 129 10.28 2.09 0.37
N TYR A 130 10.64 3.17 1.04
CA TYR A 130 11.41 3.14 2.28
C TYR A 130 10.73 2.31 3.37
N VAL A 131 11.51 1.48 4.06
CA VAL A 131 11.00 0.53 5.08
C VAL A 131 11.54 0.77 6.49
N GLY A 132 12.43 1.74 6.68
CA GLY A 132 13.13 1.90 7.96
C GLY A 132 14.10 0.76 8.23
N ALA A 133 14.48 0.61 9.50
CA ALA A 133 15.38 -0.45 9.95
C ALA A 133 14.68 -1.80 10.21
N SER A 134 13.39 -1.92 9.97
CA SER A 134 12.60 -3.11 10.29
C SER A 134 12.48 -4.08 9.12
N GLU A 135 13.24 -5.16 9.13
CA GLU A 135 13.16 -6.21 8.11
C GLU A 135 11.81 -6.98 8.11
N ARG A 136 11.11 -7.04 9.25
CA ARG A 136 9.91 -7.87 9.41
C ARG A 136 8.62 -7.28 8.83
N ALA A 137 8.59 -5.98 8.55
CA ALA A 137 7.39 -5.29 8.07
C ALA A 137 7.62 -4.60 6.71
N GLY A 138 8.65 -5.01 5.97
CA GLY A 138 9.15 -4.31 4.78
C GLY A 138 8.07 -3.91 3.77
N ALA A 139 7.24 -4.85 3.30
CA ALA A 139 6.19 -4.55 2.32
C ALA A 139 5.09 -3.64 2.89
N SER A 140 4.63 -3.89 4.13
CA SER A 140 3.58 -3.09 4.77
C SER A 140 4.02 -1.67 5.07
N LEU A 141 5.24 -1.48 5.57
CA LEU A 141 5.78 -0.15 5.83
C LEU A 141 6.10 0.60 4.53
N GLY A 142 6.65 -0.09 3.53
CA GLY A 142 6.85 0.49 2.19
C GLY A 142 5.53 0.94 1.55
N CYS A 143 4.48 0.12 1.65
CA CYS A 143 3.14 0.48 1.19
C CYS A 143 2.60 1.71 1.92
N ALA A 144 2.73 1.77 3.24
CA ALA A 144 2.30 2.92 4.04
C ALA A 144 3.09 4.19 3.69
N ALA A 145 4.41 4.09 3.53
CA ALA A 145 5.25 5.22 3.14
C ALA A 145 4.85 5.78 1.76
N LEU A 146 4.64 4.91 0.76
CA LEU A 146 4.19 5.35 -0.56
C LEU A 146 2.77 5.92 -0.51
N SER A 147 1.85 5.29 0.23
CA SER A 147 0.49 5.81 0.43
C SER A 147 0.52 7.22 1.04
N GLY A 148 1.41 7.48 2.00
CA GLY A 148 1.61 8.82 2.54
C GLY A 148 2.04 9.84 1.48
N LYS A 149 2.94 9.46 0.56
CA LYS A 149 3.34 10.30 -0.58
C LYS A 149 2.17 10.58 -1.53
N ILE A 150 1.37 9.57 -1.82
CA ILE A 150 0.16 9.74 -2.65
C ILE A 150 -0.84 10.66 -1.94
N ALA A 151 -1.04 10.51 -0.63
CA ALA A 151 -1.93 11.39 0.14
C ALA A 151 -1.48 12.86 0.06
N ALA A 152 -0.18 13.13 0.19
CA ALA A 152 0.37 14.47 0.00
C ALA A 152 0.13 14.98 -1.43
N LEU A 153 0.38 14.15 -2.43
CA LEU A 153 0.16 14.50 -3.84
C LEU A 153 -1.31 14.85 -4.11
N LEU A 154 -2.25 14.02 -3.66
CA LEU A 154 -3.69 14.25 -3.85
C LEU A 154 -4.22 15.48 -3.10
N ARG A 155 -3.62 15.82 -1.96
CA ARG A 155 -3.91 17.06 -1.23
C ARG A 155 -3.47 18.28 -2.04
N ASP A 156 -2.26 18.25 -2.60
CA ASP A 156 -1.61 19.39 -3.25
C ASP A 156 -2.04 19.52 -4.72
N ALA A 157 -2.36 18.42 -5.39
CA ALA A 157 -2.84 18.35 -6.76
C ALA A 157 -4.22 17.67 -6.82
N GLN A 158 -5.28 18.43 -6.49
CA GLN A 158 -6.64 17.92 -6.46
C GLN A 158 -7.10 17.47 -7.86
N GLY A 159 -7.90 16.39 -7.88
CA GLY A 159 -8.54 15.90 -9.10
C GLY A 159 -7.69 14.95 -9.94
N MET A 160 -6.52 14.54 -9.46
CA MET A 160 -5.76 13.48 -10.13
C MET A 160 -6.49 12.15 -10.04
N ASP A 161 -6.66 11.49 -11.17
CA ASP A 161 -7.14 10.12 -11.22
C ASP A 161 -6.00 9.12 -10.90
N ARG A 162 -6.37 7.86 -10.76
CA ARG A 162 -5.44 6.78 -10.42
C ARG A 162 -4.30 6.64 -11.46
N GLN A 163 -4.61 6.79 -12.75
CA GLN A 163 -3.59 6.66 -13.80
C GLN A 163 -2.59 7.80 -13.73
N GLN A 164 -3.05 9.01 -13.50
CA GLN A 164 -2.20 10.18 -13.32
C GLN A 164 -1.31 10.05 -12.08
N VAL A 165 -1.84 9.54 -10.97
CA VAL A 165 -1.05 9.22 -9.76
C VAL A 165 0.03 8.19 -10.09
N HIS A 166 -0.33 7.09 -10.77
CA HIS A 166 0.62 6.03 -11.13
C HIS A 166 1.74 6.55 -12.05
N ASP A 167 1.40 7.34 -13.06
CA ASP A 167 2.36 7.91 -14.01
C ASP A 167 3.28 8.91 -13.33
N TRP A 168 2.75 9.76 -12.46
CA TRP A 168 3.53 10.68 -11.66
C TRP A 168 4.54 9.95 -10.76
N LEU A 169 4.09 8.91 -10.06
CA LEU A 169 4.98 8.09 -9.22
C LEU A 169 6.09 7.43 -10.03
N ARG A 170 5.78 6.93 -11.22
CA ARG A 170 6.78 6.31 -12.11
C ARG A 170 7.81 7.33 -12.61
N GLU A 171 7.36 8.52 -12.94
CA GLU A 171 8.23 9.59 -13.44
C GLU A 171 9.21 10.09 -12.37
N HIS A 172 8.70 10.29 -11.13
CA HIS A 172 9.45 10.89 -10.02
C HIS A 172 10.15 9.86 -9.12
N ALA A 173 10.17 8.59 -9.50
CA ALA A 173 10.86 7.55 -8.75
C ALA A 173 12.38 7.79 -8.69
N ALA A 174 12.96 7.68 -7.50
CA ALA A 174 14.40 7.84 -7.27
C ALA A 174 15.24 6.72 -7.94
N PHE A 175 14.65 5.54 -8.06
CA PHE A 175 15.28 4.39 -8.71
C PHE A 175 14.32 3.78 -9.73
N LYS A 176 14.87 3.29 -10.87
CA LYS A 176 14.11 2.61 -11.92
C LYS A 176 14.63 1.19 -12.11
N GLY A 177 13.71 0.23 -12.11
CA GLY A 177 13.99 -1.20 -12.20
C GLY A 177 14.33 -1.84 -10.85
N PRO A 178 14.25 -3.19 -10.77
CA PRO A 178 14.58 -3.95 -9.58
C PRO A 178 16.08 -3.83 -9.23
N GLU A 179 16.42 -4.01 -7.95
CA GLU A 179 17.80 -4.06 -7.51
C GLU A 179 18.52 -5.21 -8.24
N ARG A 180 19.58 -4.88 -8.97
CA ARG A 180 20.49 -5.88 -9.53
C ARG A 180 21.57 -6.14 -8.47
N ARG A 181 21.40 -7.18 -7.68
CA ARG A 181 22.53 -7.69 -6.88
C ARG A 181 23.61 -8.13 -7.86
N GLY A 182 24.71 -7.37 -7.93
CA GLY A 182 25.86 -7.75 -8.72
C GLY A 182 26.25 -9.19 -8.40
N ALA A 183 26.47 -10.02 -9.41
CA ALA A 183 27.05 -11.32 -9.22
C ALA A 183 28.34 -11.11 -8.41
N ARG A 184 28.37 -11.63 -7.18
CA ARG A 184 29.64 -11.73 -6.44
C ARG A 184 30.52 -12.62 -7.29
N HIS A 185 31.53 -12.02 -7.93
CA HIS A 185 32.62 -12.79 -8.52
C HIS A 185 33.29 -13.50 -7.36
N GLY A 186 33.04 -14.81 -7.28
CA GLY A 186 33.83 -15.73 -6.45
C GLY A 186 35.21 -15.99 -7.06
#